data_6763d9b2be7b0f8d8ad2fde21e5f09b9
#
_entry.id   6763d9b2be7b0f8d8ad2fde21e5f09b9
#
_cell.length_a   1.000
_cell.length_b   1.000
_cell.length_c   1.000
_cell.angle_alpha   90.00
_cell.angle_beta   90.00
_cell.angle_gamma   90.00
#
_symmetry.space_group_name_H-M   'P 1'
#
loop_
_entity.id
_entity.type
_entity.pdbx_description
1 polymer ?
#
loop_
_entity_poly.entity_id
_entity_poly.type
_entity_poly.pdbx_seq_one_letter_code
_entity_poly.pdbx_strand_id
1 'polypeptide(L)'
;KDVLNLHEKLTASSNRRLTTQNFALPFKLDWSIDRITIVGFLKKFDFDHTIITEDGEIVYTAGEDFTLAQAMPILAREEGAQKAGAGWVLLDKYGENIAYVEVLPFLDKATGREKGRIDFNPNKIQHFLKINLKDFIKLMFEDPHFSRADVACDIIDLDDEYVNQYRLVDAVSFRPYYGQSGALETAYWGARSSERQVRLYNKKVERLKKKEVLPENVKFWWRLEMQLRRSRADEWVKVVHETLDSFYSPQTLPMNLSATEKIMLTGLHANHGLWNELNKDTKRKYRKLAKEVAKEDELTQHLKASFSESVEQLDKELNNWLYGMTVNRNED
;
A
#
# COMPACT_ATOMS: atom_id res chain seq x y z
N LYS A 1 -27.53 15.15 -16.30
CA LYS A 1 -27.42 13.96 -15.42
C LYS A 1 -26.04 13.29 -15.53
N ASP A 2 -25.37 13.39 -16.69
CA ASP A 2 -24.07 12.70 -16.93
C ASP A 2 -22.85 13.43 -16.32
N VAL A 3 -22.94 14.73 -16.10
CA VAL A 3 -21.84 15.54 -15.56
C VAL A 3 -21.63 15.31 -14.05
N LEU A 4 -22.70 15.11 -13.31
CA LEU A 4 -22.66 14.79 -11.87
C LEU A 4 -22.05 13.40 -11.61
N ASN A 5 -22.38 12.42 -12.47
CA ASN A 5 -21.78 11.08 -12.41
C ASN A 5 -20.28 11.07 -12.74
N LEU A 6 -19.80 12.00 -13.56
CA LEU A 6 -18.38 12.13 -13.87
C LEU A 6 -17.60 12.68 -12.67
N HIS A 7 -18.18 13.62 -11.94
CA HIS A 7 -17.57 14.20 -10.74
C HIS A 7 -17.44 13.18 -9.60
N GLU A 8 -18.46 12.33 -9.38
CA GLU A 8 -18.41 11.24 -8.40
C GLU A 8 -17.41 10.14 -8.79
N LYS A 9 -17.28 9.79 -10.07
CA LYS A 9 -16.25 8.85 -10.54
C LYS A 9 -14.83 9.39 -10.38
N LEU A 10 -14.65 10.70 -10.49
CA LEU A 10 -13.35 11.37 -10.33
C LEU A 10 -12.87 11.41 -8.87
N THR A 11 -13.79 11.39 -7.91
CA THR A 11 -13.45 11.38 -6.47
C THR A 11 -13.22 9.95 -5.91
N ALA A 12 -13.64 8.90 -6.62
CA ALA A 12 -13.47 7.51 -6.21
C ALA A 12 -12.07 6.93 -6.50
N SER A 13 -11.22 7.62 -7.26
CA SER A 13 -9.83 7.23 -7.50
C SER A 13 -8.98 7.67 -6.31
N SER A 14 -8.22 6.78 -5.72
CA SER A 14 -7.27 6.82 -4.59
C SER A 14 -6.65 8.17 -4.16
N ASN A 15 -7.43 9.24 -4.21
CA ASN A 15 -7.01 10.57 -3.80
C ASN A 15 -7.92 11.04 -2.67
N ARG A 16 -7.41 11.02 -1.47
CA ARG A 16 -7.78 12.03 -0.49
C ARG A 16 -7.69 13.40 -1.17
N ARG A 17 -8.63 14.30 -0.88
CA ARG A 17 -8.43 15.72 -1.09
C ARG A 17 -7.05 16.07 -0.54
N LEU A 18 -6.20 16.64 -1.38
CA LEU A 18 -4.93 17.20 -0.95
C LEU A 18 -5.24 18.14 0.22
N THR A 19 -4.96 17.67 1.43
CA THR A 19 -5.03 18.54 2.60
C THR A 19 -3.90 19.54 2.42
N THR A 20 -4.27 20.79 2.19
CA THR A 20 -3.32 21.91 2.12
C THR A 20 -2.71 22.11 3.48
N GLN A 21 -1.67 21.35 3.83
CA GLN A 21 -0.75 21.73 4.87
C GLN A 21 0.15 22.82 4.30
N ASN A 22 0.20 23.94 4.97
CA ASN A 22 1.00 25.11 4.62
C ASN A 22 2.50 24.81 4.81
N PHE A 23 3.12 24.11 3.87
CA PHE A 23 4.57 24.05 3.78
C PHE A 23 5.04 25.09 2.78
N ALA A 24 6.00 25.92 3.20
CA ALA A 24 6.70 26.85 2.33
C ALA A 24 7.64 26.17 1.30
N LEU A 25 7.38 24.92 0.98
CA LEU A 25 8.15 24.13 0.04
C LEU A 25 7.58 24.26 -1.38
N PRO A 26 8.44 24.22 -2.41
CA PRO A 26 8.01 24.25 -3.80
C PRO A 26 7.28 22.96 -4.24
N PHE A 27 7.23 21.95 -3.40
CA PHE A 27 6.59 20.66 -3.64
C PHE A 27 5.72 20.24 -2.45
N LYS A 28 4.83 19.26 -2.67
CA LYS A 28 3.91 18.74 -1.64
C LYS A 28 4.15 17.27 -1.42
N LEU A 29 4.01 16.85 -0.15
CA LEU A 29 4.07 15.45 0.27
C LEU A 29 2.72 15.06 0.89
N ASP A 30 2.17 13.92 0.47
CA ASP A 30 0.92 13.40 1.01
C ASP A 30 1.04 11.89 1.28
N TRP A 31 0.94 11.51 2.56
CA TRP A 31 1.06 10.14 3.01
C TRP A 31 -0.31 9.48 3.10
N SER A 32 -0.38 8.22 2.68
CA SER A 32 -1.62 7.44 2.68
C SER A 32 -1.34 5.95 2.82
N ILE A 33 -2.35 5.21 3.27
CA ILE A 33 -2.37 3.75 3.16
C ILE A 33 -3.01 3.40 1.81
N ASP A 34 -2.25 2.78 0.91
CA ASP A 34 -2.71 2.48 -0.44
C ASP A 34 -3.32 1.08 -0.56
N ARG A 35 -2.88 0.12 0.26
CA ARG A 35 -3.42 -1.24 0.29
C ARG A 35 -3.27 -1.89 1.64
N ILE A 36 -4.28 -2.67 2.02
CA ILE A 36 -4.32 -3.43 3.27
C ILE A 36 -4.69 -4.87 2.94
N THR A 37 -4.02 -5.83 3.59
CA THR A 37 -4.48 -7.21 3.65
C THR A 37 -4.66 -7.60 5.10
N ILE A 38 -5.87 -8.00 5.45
CA ILE A 38 -6.23 -8.52 6.77
C ILE A 38 -6.38 -10.04 6.67
N VAL A 39 -5.86 -10.74 7.66
CA VAL A 39 -6.03 -12.18 7.86
C VAL A 39 -6.63 -12.40 9.24
N GLY A 40 -7.54 -13.35 9.38
CA GLY A 40 -8.15 -13.73 10.65
C GLY A 40 -8.71 -15.14 10.61
N PHE A 41 -9.05 -15.67 11.78
CA PHE A 41 -9.83 -16.89 11.84
C PHE A 41 -11.25 -16.61 11.34
N LEU A 42 -11.80 -17.54 10.58
CA LEU A 42 -13.18 -17.43 10.12
C LEU A 42 -14.13 -17.68 11.28
N LYS A 43 -15.03 -16.73 11.49
CA LYS A 43 -16.15 -16.92 12.41
C LYS A 43 -17.15 -17.89 11.81
N LYS A 44 -17.81 -18.62 12.68
CA LYS A 44 -19.06 -19.28 12.36
C LYS A 44 -20.17 -18.27 12.60
N PHE A 45 -21.12 -18.16 11.70
CA PHE A 45 -22.24 -17.25 11.87
C PHE A 45 -23.54 -18.03 12.01
N ASP A 46 -24.41 -17.48 12.82
CA ASP A 46 -25.81 -17.73 12.74
C ASP A 46 -26.39 -16.84 11.65
N PHE A 47 -26.59 -17.39 10.48
CA PHE A 47 -27.12 -16.67 9.33
C PHE A 47 -28.56 -17.13 9.14
N ASP A 48 -29.49 -16.35 9.61
CA ASP A 48 -30.91 -16.58 9.36
C ASP A 48 -31.26 -16.15 7.93
N HIS A 49 -30.89 -16.97 6.97
CA HIS A 49 -31.08 -16.65 5.56
C HIS A 49 -31.85 -17.75 4.84
N THR A 50 -32.99 -17.39 4.32
CA THR A 50 -33.79 -18.26 3.47
C THR A 50 -33.38 -18.06 2.02
N ILE A 51 -32.73 -19.06 1.41
CA ILE A 51 -32.39 -19.05 -0.01
C ILE A 51 -33.57 -19.58 -0.81
N ILE A 52 -34.09 -18.74 -1.70
CA ILE A 52 -35.09 -19.13 -2.69
C ILE A 52 -34.35 -19.49 -3.99
N THR A 53 -34.48 -20.71 -4.47
CA THR A 53 -33.93 -21.13 -5.78
C THR A 53 -34.64 -20.45 -6.92
N GLU A 54 -34.09 -20.56 -8.15
CA GLU A 54 -34.71 -20.06 -9.37
C GLU A 54 -36.11 -20.65 -9.61
N ASP A 55 -36.35 -21.85 -9.08
CA ASP A 55 -37.65 -22.55 -9.16
C ASP A 55 -38.63 -22.17 -8.04
N GLY A 56 -38.25 -21.20 -7.18
CA GLY A 56 -39.09 -20.75 -6.07
C GLY A 56 -39.07 -21.66 -4.85
N GLU A 57 -38.22 -22.66 -4.81
CA GLU A 57 -38.11 -23.58 -3.69
C GLU A 57 -37.18 -23.00 -2.59
N ILE A 58 -37.60 -23.06 -1.35
CA ILE A 58 -36.81 -22.68 -0.18
C ILE A 58 -35.80 -23.80 0.09
N VAL A 59 -34.56 -23.61 -0.28
CA VAL A 59 -33.55 -24.67 -0.24
C VAL A 59 -32.73 -24.66 1.05
N TYR A 60 -32.74 -23.57 1.83
CA TYR A 60 -31.82 -23.49 2.94
C TYR A 60 -32.28 -22.54 4.07
N THR A 61 -32.24 -23.05 5.27
CA THR A 61 -32.20 -22.26 6.52
C THR A 61 -30.79 -22.43 7.09
N ALA A 62 -30.03 -21.37 7.22
CA ALA A 62 -28.68 -21.43 7.76
C ALA A 62 -28.70 -21.81 9.23
N GLY A 63 -27.96 -22.85 9.59
CA GLY A 63 -27.69 -23.21 10.97
C GLY A 63 -26.36 -22.63 11.45
N GLU A 64 -26.04 -22.85 12.69
CA GLU A 64 -24.94 -22.29 13.50
C GLU A 64 -23.51 -22.47 12.95
N ASP A 65 -23.30 -23.14 11.83
CA ASP A 65 -21.97 -23.54 11.31
C ASP A 65 -21.61 -22.97 9.94
N PHE A 66 -22.17 -21.83 9.58
CA PHE A 66 -21.94 -21.22 8.26
C PHE A 66 -20.53 -20.63 8.15
N THR A 67 -19.76 -21.07 7.17
CA THR A 67 -18.40 -20.56 6.92
C THR A 67 -18.40 -19.50 5.81
N LEU A 68 -17.31 -18.71 5.70
CA LEU A 68 -17.13 -17.76 4.60
C LEU A 68 -17.23 -18.45 3.23
N ALA A 69 -16.70 -19.67 3.10
CA ALA A 69 -16.77 -20.42 1.87
C ALA A 69 -18.22 -20.73 1.43
N GLN A 70 -19.12 -20.92 2.40
CA GLN A 70 -20.55 -21.13 2.17
C GLN A 70 -21.30 -19.80 1.94
N ALA A 71 -20.91 -18.75 2.66
CA ALA A 71 -21.54 -17.42 2.54
C ALA A 71 -21.20 -16.72 1.21
N MET A 72 -20.01 -16.89 0.67
CA MET A 72 -19.57 -16.16 -0.54
C MET A 72 -20.41 -16.41 -1.80
N PRO A 73 -20.90 -17.63 -2.11
CA PRO A 73 -21.83 -17.83 -3.22
C PRO A 73 -23.15 -17.05 -3.08
N ILE A 74 -23.63 -16.89 -1.85
CA ILE A 74 -24.84 -16.14 -1.52
C ILE A 74 -24.57 -14.64 -1.73
N LEU A 75 -23.48 -14.14 -1.16
CA LEU A 75 -23.04 -12.76 -1.32
C LEU A 75 -22.76 -12.44 -2.80
N ALA A 76 -22.22 -13.39 -3.58
CA ALA A 76 -22.02 -13.23 -5.00
C ALA A 76 -23.32 -12.99 -5.76
N ARG A 77 -24.38 -13.72 -5.38
CA ARG A 77 -25.70 -13.57 -6.01
C ARG A 77 -26.38 -12.27 -5.61
N GLU A 78 -26.34 -11.93 -4.34
CA GLU A 78 -27.11 -10.81 -3.78
C GLU A 78 -26.38 -9.46 -3.84
N GLU A 79 -25.05 -9.46 -3.71
CA GLU A 79 -24.23 -8.26 -3.51
C GLU A 79 -23.24 -8.01 -4.65
N GLY A 80 -23.28 -8.76 -5.73
CA GLY A 80 -22.44 -8.54 -6.90
C GLY A 80 -20.97 -8.98 -6.71
N ALA A 81 -20.67 -9.89 -5.79
CA ALA A 81 -19.35 -10.52 -5.72
C ALA A 81 -19.16 -11.50 -6.89
N GLN A 82 -17.95 -11.54 -7.46
CA GLN A 82 -17.63 -12.40 -8.58
C GLN A 82 -16.50 -13.38 -8.22
N LYS A 83 -16.62 -14.63 -8.66
CA LYS A 83 -15.56 -15.62 -8.49
C LYS A 83 -14.31 -15.21 -9.24
N ALA A 84 -13.17 -15.21 -8.57
CA ALA A 84 -11.88 -14.86 -9.12
C ALA A 84 -10.78 -15.76 -8.54
N GLY A 85 -10.33 -16.75 -9.33
CA GLY A 85 -9.33 -17.72 -8.88
C GLY A 85 -9.81 -18.52 -7.66
N ALA A 86 -9.01 -18.50 -6.59
CA ALA A 86 -9.33 -19.20 -5.34
C ALA A 86 -10.38 -18.47 -4.47
N GLY A 87 -10.59 -17.16 -4.72
CA GLY A 87 -11.44 -16.32 -3.90
C GLY A 87 -12.52 -15.61 -4.71
N TRP A 88 -12.91 -14.45 -4.19
CA TRP A 88 -14.03 -13.65 -4.68
C TRP A 88 -13.64 -12.18 -4.71
N VAL A 89 -14.02 -11.48 -5.76
CA VAL A 89 -13.89 -10.04 -5.88
C VAL A 89 -15.20 -9.41 -5.46
N LEU A 90 -15.14 -8.48 -4.53
CA LEU A 90 -16.25 -7.62 -4.18
C LEU A 90 -16.24 -6.41 -5.11
N LEU A 91 -17.39 -6.11 -5.71
CA LEU A 91 -17.56 -5.02 -6.65
C LEU A 91 -18.37 -3.89 -6.01
N ASP A 92 -18.11 -2.67 -6.42
CA ASP A 92 -18.99 -1.56 -6.09
C ASP A 92 -20.22 -1.51 -7.03
N LYS A 93 -21.11 -0.54 -6.79
CA LYS A 93 -22.30 -0.32 -7.61
C LYS A 93 -22.00 0.01 -9.09
N TYR A 94 -20.75 0.28 -9.44
CA TYR A 94 -20.28 0.56 -10.80
C TYR A 94 -19.54 -0.63 -11.43
N GLY A 95 -19.39 -1.73 -10.69
CA GLY A 95 -18.66 -2.92 -11.13
C GLY A 95 -17.13 -2.82 -10.96
N GLU A 96 -16.64 -1.84 -10.21
CA GLU A 96 -15.21 -1.70 -9.90
C GLU A 96 -14.80 -2.62 -8.75
N ASN A 97 -13.61 -3.21 -8.87
CA ASN A 97 -13.05 -4.06 -7.82
C ASN A 97 -12.67 -3.24 -6.60
N ILE A 98 -13.30 -3.51 -5.47
CA ILE A 98 -13.02 -2.85 -4.19
C ILE A 98 -12.25 -3.71 -3.21
N ALA A 99 -12.50 -5.02 -3.19
CA ALA A 99 -11.82 -5.96 -2.32
C ALA A 99 -11.73 -7.35 -2.94
N TYR A 100 -10.75 -8.12 -2.50
CA TYR A 100 -10.63 -9.55 -2.80
C TYR A 100 -10.66 -10.33 -1.51
N VAL A 101 -11.49 -11.36 -1.44
CA VAL A 101 -11.69 -12.20 -0.26
C VAL A 101 -11.44 -13.64 -0.62
N GLU A 102 -10.74 -14.39 0.23
CA GLU A 102 -10.58 -15.84 0.05
C GLU A 102 -10.49 -16.59 1.38
N VAL A 103 -10.87 -17.85 1.37
CA VAL A 103 -10.54 -18.83 2.40
C VAL A 103 -9.15 -19.39 2.09
N LEU A 104 -8.26 -19.36 3.07
CA LEU A 104 -6.91 -19.89 2.89
C LEU A 104 -6.95 -21.43 2.81
N PRO A 105 -6.14 -22.05 1.93
CA PRO A 105 -6.25 -23.48 1.66
C PRO A 105 -5.73 -24.38 2.78
N PHE A 106 -5.17 -23.77 3.84
CA PHE A 106 -4.57 -24.52 4.94
C PHE A 106 -5.20 -24.14 6.27
N LEU A 107 -5.53 -25.16 7.05
CA LEU A 107 -5.94 -24.96 8.44
C LEU A 107 -4.77 -24.43 9.28
N ASP A 108 -5.09 -23.65 10.28
CA ASP A 108 -4.11 -23.24 11.28
C ASP A 108 -3.59 -24.46 12.05
N LYS A 109 -2.27 -24.62 12.09
CA LYS A 109 -1.63 -25.82 12.65
C LYS A 109 -1.84 -25.98 14.15
N ALA A 110 -2.03 -24.87 14.87
CA ALA A 110 -2.19 -24.89 16.32
C ALA A 110 -3.63 -25.13 16.74
N THR A 111 -4.59 -24.61 15.98
CA THR A 111 -6.01 -24.59 16.36
C THR A 111 -6.90 -25.48 15.50
N GLY A 112 -6.40 -25.92 14.32
CA GLY A 112 -7.19 -26.65 13.33
C GLY A 112 -8.30 -25.81 12.66
N ARG A 113 -8.30 -24.47 12.88
CA ARG A 113 -9.34 -23.57 12.36
C ARG A 113 -9.01 -23.05 10.98
N GLU A 114 -10.05 -22.76 10.22
CA GLU A 114 -9.94 -22.07 8.94
C GLU A 114 -9.55 -20.60 9.13
N LYS A 115 -8.71 -20.10 8.24
CA LYS A 115 -8.36 -18.69 8.11
C LYS A 115 -8.84 -18.15 6.77
N GLY A 116 -9.23 -16.90 6.78
CA GLY A 116 -9.51 -16.15 5.57
C GLY A 116 -8.61 -14.94 5.46
N ARG A 117 -8.61 -14.34 4.29
CA ARG A 117 -8.00 -13.04 4.06
C ARG A 117 -8.91 -12.13 3.25
N ILE A 118 -8.78 -10.83 3.50
CA ILE A 118 -9.35 -9.79 2.67
C ILE A 118 -8.25 -8.80 2.28
N ASP A 119 -8.21 -8.43 1.01
CA ASP A 119 -7.23 -7.53 0.41
C ASP A 119 -7.96 -6.39 -0.31
N PHE A 120 -7.66 -5.14 0.05
CA PHE A 120 -8.38 -3.97 -0.48
C PHE A 120 -7.56 -2.69 -0.45
N ASN A 121 -7.99 -1.70 -1.23
CA ASN A 121 -7.48 -0.33 -1.14
C ASN A 121 -8.47 0.52 -0.32
N PRO A 122 -8.09 1.01 0.88
CA PRO A 122 -9.00 1.75 1.76
C PRO A 122 -9.55 3.04 1.14
N ASN A 123 -8.83 3.62 0.17
CA ASN A 123 -9.25 4.85 -0.50
C ASN A 123 -10.30 4.61 -1.61
N LYS A 124 -10.54 3.36 -2.00
CA LYS A 124 -11.51 2.98 -3.03
C LYS A 124 -12.88 2.56 -2.47
N ILE A 125 -13.01 2.43 -1.16
CA ILE A 125 -14.17 1.77 -0.51
C ILE A 125 -15.36 2.72 -0.29
N GLN A 126 -15.31 3.95 -0.74
CA GLN A 126 -16.37 4.95 -0.50
C GLN A 126 -17.77 4.56 -1.03
N HIS A 127 -17.87 3.50 -1.82
CA HIS A 127 -19.11 3.07 -2.49
C HIS A 127 -19.39 1.57 -2.35
N PHE A 128 -18.86 0.94 -1.28
CA PHE A 128 -19.21 -0.45 -1.03
C PHE A 128 -20.73 -0.55 -0.73
N LEU A 129 -21.32 -1.47 -1.40
CA LEU A 129 -22.69 -1.75 -1.72
C LEU A 129 -23.67 -1.55 -0.57
N LYS A 130 -24.05 -2.55 0.10
CA LYS A 130 -25.06 -2.51 1.15
C LYS A 130 -24.46 -2.74 2.52
N ILE A 131 -23.33 -3.43 2.58
CA ILE A 131 -22.61 -3.75 3.82
C ILE A 131 -21.37 -2.88 3.89
N ASN A 132 -21.20 -2.17 5.00
CA ASN A 132 -19.95 -1.47 5.28
C ASN A 132 -18.81 -2.50 5.37
N LEU A 133 -17.69 -2.27 4.65
CA LEU A 133 -16.58 -3.23 4.62
C LEU A 133 -15.99 -3.48 6.02
N LYS A 134 -16.00 -2.50 6.91
CA LYS A 134 -15.56 -2.67 8.31
C LYS A 134 -16.47 -3.63 9.06
N ASP A 135 -17.78 -3.50 8.89
CA ASP A 135 -18.75 -4.39 9.49
C ASP A 135 -18.63 -5.80 8.91
N PHE A 136 -18.35 -5.90 7.60
CA PHE A 136 -18.06 -7.17 6.96
C PHE A 136 -16.82 -7.84 7.57
N ILE A 137 -15.70 -7.10 7.74
CA ILE A 137 -14.49 -7.64 8.37
C ILE A 137 -14.75 -8.12 9.79
N LYS A 138 -15.51 -7.35 10.59
CA LYS A 138 -15.90 -7.75 11.96
C LYS A 138 -16.79 -8.99 11.99
N LEU A 139 -17.71 -9.07 11.04
CA LEU A 139 -18.61 -10.22 10.92
C LEU A 139 -17.84 -11.48 10.56
N MET A 140 -16.86 -11.38 9.67
CA MET A 140 -16.16 -12.51 9.07
C MET A 140 -15.02 -13.06 9.92
N PHE A 141 -14.28 -12.18 10.63
CA PHE A 141 -13.02 -12.55 11.25
C PHE A 141 -13.03 -12.44 12.76
N GLU A 142 -12.44 -13.45 13.39
CA GLU A 142 -12.00 -13.44 14.77
C GLU A 142 -10.47 -13.22 14.79
N ASP A 143 -9.97 -12.45 15.75
CA ASP A 143 -8.56 -12.07 15.89
C ASP A 143 -7.93 -11.58 14.56
N PRO A 144 -8.52 -10.59 13.88
CA PRO A 144 -7.97 -10.08 12.64
C PRO A 144 -6.66 -9.34 12.89
N HIS A 145 -5.69 -9.52 11.98
CA HIS A 145 -4.42 -8.82 11.99
C HIS A 145 -3.98 -8.46 10.59
N PHE A 146 -3.09 -7.49 10.47
CA PHE A 146 -2.52 -7.13 9.17
C PHE A 146 -1.49 -8.16 8.73
N SER A 147 -1.62 -8.67 7.52
CA SER A 147 -0.59 -9.44 6.84
C SER A 147 0.14 -8.63 5.78
N ARG A 148 -0.41 -7.47 5.42
CA ARG A 148 0.18 -6.49 4.50
C ARG A 148 -0.38 -5.09 4.76
N ALA A 149 0.52 -4.11 4.69
CA ALA A 149 0.18 -2.70 4.58
C ALA A 149 1.08 -2.04 3.52
N ASP A 150 0.50 -1.33 2.57
CA ASP A 150 1.24 -0.53 1.61
C ASP A 150 1.13 0.94 2.04
N VAL A 151 2.26 1.49 2.48
CA VAL A 151 2.36 2.89 2.88
C VAL A 151 2.93 3.67 1.70
N ALA A 152 2.25 4.73 1.29
CA ALA A 152 2.60 5.50 0.12
C ALA A 152 2.71 6.99 0.43
N CYS A 153 3.66 7.66 -0.22
CA CYS A 153 3.79 9.11 -0.24
C CYS A 153 3.69 9.63 -1.67
N ASP A 154 2.74 10.49 -1.93
CA ASP A 154 2.69 11.28 -3.15
C ASP A 154 3.65 12.46 -3.03
N ILE A 155 4.55 12.59 -4.01
CA ILE A 155 5.51 13.68 -4.16
C ILE A 155 5.04 14.50 -5.35
N ILE A 156 4.50 15.68 -5.09
CA ILE A 156 3.82 16.49 -6.09
C ILE A 156 4.62 17.76 -6.35
N ASP A 157 4.76 18.10 -7.63
CA ASP A 157 5.46 19.28 -8.14
C ASP A 157 6.96 19.33 -7.83
N LEU A 158 7.58 18.17 -7.57
CA LEU A 158 9.02 18.02 -7.58
C LEU A 158 9.46 17.46 -8.95
N ASP A 159 10.49 18.09 -9.54
CA ASP A 159 10.94 17.81 -10.89
C ASP A 159 11.30 16.33 -11.13
N ASP A 160 10.92 15.82 -12.30
CA ASP A 160 11.14 14.42 -12.69
C ASP A 160 12.64 14.07 -12.68
N GLU A 161 13.51 14.95 -13.16
CA GLU A 161 14.95 14.70 -13.22
C GLU A 161 15.57 14.61 -11.84
N TYR A 162 15.02 15.34 -10.88
CA TYR A 162 15.46 15.26 -9.49
C TYR A 162 15.00 13.96 -8.83
N VAL A 163 13.70 13.61 -8.92
CA VAL A 163 13.12 12.44 -8.25
C VAL A 163 13.62 11.12 -8.82
N ASN A 164 13.81 11.03 -10.15
CA ASN A 164 14.21 9.79 -10.79
C ASN A 164 15.65 9.32 -10.44
N GLN A 165 16.43 10.18 -9.83
CA GLN A 165 17.80 9.87 -9.39
C GLN A 165 17.85 9.24 -8.00
N TYR A 166 16.76 9.31 -7.23
CA TYR A 166 16.71 8.71 -5.91
C TYR A 166 16.89 7.20 -5.95
N ARG A 167 17.61 6.69 -4.96
CA ARG A 167 17.91 5.26 -4.81
C ARG A 167 17.75 4.83 -3.36
N LEU A 168 17.49 3.55 -3.18
CA LEU A 168 17.46 2.89 -1.89
C LEU A 168 18.72 2.03 -1.73
N VAL A 169 19.63 2.45 -0.87
CA VAL A 169 20.98 1.87 -0.79
C VAL A 169 21.04 0.53 -0.09
N ASP A 170 20.13 0.28 0.85
CA ASP A 170 20.12 -0.96 1.62
C ASP A 170 19.41 -2.14 0.91
N ALA A 171 18.81 -1.89 -0.24
CA ALA A 171 18.13 -2.91 -1.01
C ALA A 171 19.12 -3.86 -1.73
N VAL A 172 18.77 -5.15 -1.75
CA VAL A 172 19.58 -6.19 -2.41
C VAL A 172 19.37 -6.20 -3.92
N SER A 173 18.19 -5.80 -4.39
CA SER A 173 17.83 -5.80 -5.80
C SER A 173 17.23 -4.48 -6.23
N PHE A 174 17.56 -4.08 -7.45
CA PHE A 174 17.05 -2.89 -8.11
C PHE A 174 16.57 -3.25 -9.51
N ARG A 175 15.34 -2.85 -9.88
CA ARG A 175 14.75 -3.10 -11.20
C ARG A 175 14.08 -1.82 -11.71
N PRO A 176 14.73 -1.06 -12.60
CA PRO A 176 14.14 0.10 -13.25
C PRO A 176 13.31 -0.32 -14.47
N TYR A 177 12.25 0.42 -14.74
CA TYR A 177 11.44 0.32 -15.96
C TYR A 177 11.38 1.69 -16.62
N TYR A 178 11.74 1.73 -17.89
CA TYR A 178 11.79 2.92 -18.69
C TYR A 178 10.63 2.95 -19.69
N GLY A 179 10.05 4.12 -19.89
CA GLY A 179 9.05 4.33 -20.92
C GLY A 179 9.64 4.39 -22.32
N GLN A 180 8.78 4.56 -23.32
CA GLN A 180 9.20 4.68 -24.72
C GLN A 180 10.13 5.89 -24.99
N SER A 181 10.01 6.95 -24.20
CA SER A 181 10.90 8.12 -24.25
C SER A 181 12.29 7.88 -23.67
N GLY A 182 12.56 6.70 -23.09
CA GLY A 182 13.78 6.41 -22.34
C GLY A 182 13.80 7.01 -20.92
N ALA A 183 12.75 7.71 -20.50
CA ALA A 183 12.64 8.22 -19.14
C ALA A 183 12.26 7.10 -18.16
N LEU A 184 12.80 7.16 -16.93
CA LEU A 184 12.42 6.26 -15.85
C LEU A 184 10.93 6.48 -15.50
N GLU A 185 10.11 5.43 -15.58
CA GLU A 185 8.72 5.47 -15.18
C GLU A 185 8.49 4.78 -13.83
N THR A 186 9.23 3.72 -13.53
CA THR A 186 9.09 2.96 -12.29
C THR A 186 10.42 2.35 -11.87
N ALA A 187 10.73 2.41 -10.60
CA ALA A 187 11.86 1.71 -9.98
C ALA A 187 11.38 0.84 -8.82
N TYR A 188 11.84 -0.41 -8.78
CA TYR A 188 11.57 -1.35 -7.67
C TYR A 188 12.85 -1.69 -6.93
N TRP A 189 12.79 -1.71 -5.61
CA TRP A 189 13.81 -2.24 -4.71
C TRP A 189 13.23 -3.36 -3.86
N GLY A 190 13.98 -4.44 -3.74
CA GLY A 190 13.50 -5.67 -3.11
C GLY A 190 12.76 -6.60 -4.06
N ALA A 191 12.76 -7.90 -3.75
CA ALA A 191 12.03 -8.90 -4.52
C ALA A 191 10.51 -8.78 -4.27
N ARG A 192 9.70 -9.19 -5.24
CA ARG A 192 8.24 -9.20 -5.11
C ARG A 192 7.74 -10.05 -3.93
N SER A 193 8.48 -11.10 -3.58
CA SER A 193 8.18 -12.01 -2.47
C SER A 193 8.77 -11.56 -1.13
N SER A 194 9.59 -10.49 -1.10
CA SER A 194 10.21 -10.03 0.15
C SER A 194 9.18 -9.40 1.07
N GLU A 195 9.50 -9.37 2.36
CA GLU A 195 8.64 -8.74 3.37
C GLU A 195 8.58 -7.22 3.24
N ARG A 196 9.61 -6.62 2.60
CA ARG A 196 9.62 -5.22 2.19
C ARG A 196 9.97 -5.13 0.71
N GLN A 197 9.08 -4.52 -0.06
CA GLN A 197 9.37 -4.06 -1.42
C GLN A 197 9.06 -2.58 -1.51
N VAL A 198 9.97 -1.80 -2.09
CA VAL A 198 9.79 -0.36 -2.30
C VAL A 198 9.64 -0.09 -3.79
N ARG A 199 8.74 0.80 -4.14
CA ARG A 199 8.46 1.25 -5.50
C ARG A 199 8.45 2.77 -5.54
N LEU A 200 9.19 3.35 -6.46
CA LEU A 200 9.08 4.76 -6.83
C LEU A 200 8.60 4.83 -8.27
N TYR A 201 7.51 5.53 -8.54
CA TYR A 201 6.98 5.59 -9.89
C TYR A 201 6.33 6.93 -10.23
N ASN A 202 6.33 7.25 -11.53
CA ASN A 202 5.68 8.43 -12.07
C ASN A 202 4.16 8.21 -12.07
N LYS A 203 3.49 8.74 -11.04
CA LYS A 203 2.04 8.60 -10.83
C LYS A 203 1.25 9.34 -11.90
N LYS A 204 1.76 10.46 -12.40
CA LYS A 204 1.15 11.21 -13.51
C LYS A 204 1.06 10.35 -14.76
N VAL A 205 2.16 9.68 -15.15
CA VAL A 205 2.19 8.79 -16.30
C VAL A 205 1.25 7.59 -16.11
N GLU A 206 1.22 7.01 -14.92
CA GLU A 206 0.30 5.90 -14.59
C GLU A 206 -1.16 6.31 -14.81
N ARG A 207 -1.57 7.48 -14.30
CA ARG A 207 -2.93 7.98 -14.44
C ARG A 207 -3.31 8.31 -15.89
N LEU A 208 -2.38 8.92 -16.63
CA LEU A 208 -2.59 9.19 -18.05
C LEU A 208 -2.79 7.90 -18.86
N LYS A 209 -2.02 6.84 -18.58
CA LYS A 209 -2.19 5.52 -19.21
C LYS A 209 -3.55 4.90 -18.90
N LYS A 210 -4.10 5.16 -17.71
CA LYS A 210 -5.45 4.74 -17.31
C LYS A 210 -6.56 5.66 -17.80
N LYS A 211 -6.22 6.73 -18.55
CA LYS A 211 -7.16 7.77 -19.00
C LYS A 211 -7.91 8.46 -17.83
N GLU A 212 -7.29 8.54 -16.68
CA GLU A 212 -7.82 9.25 -15.52
C GLU A 212 -7.56 10.76 -15.66
N VAL A 213 -8.50 11.56 -15.18
CA VAL A 213 -8.34 13.01 -15.15
C VAL A 213 -7.30 13.39 -14.09
N LEU A 214 -6.37 14.24 -14.49
CA LEU A 214 -5.36 14.78 -13.57
C LEU A 214 -5.93 15.99 -12.83
N PRO A 215 -5.52 16.22 -11.58
CA PRO A 215 -5.81 17.48 -10.90
C PRO A 215 -5.24 18.67 -11.70
N GLU A 216 -5.95 19.77 -11.71
CA GLU A 216 -5.47 21.00 -12.33
C GLU A 216 -4.19 21.48 -11.63
N ASN A 217 -3.25 22.02 -12.44
CA ASN A 217 -1.97 22.60 -11.98
C ASN A 217 -0.93 21.62 -11.43
N VAL A 218 -1.08 20.29 -11.55
CA VAL A 218 -0.02 19.32 -11.21
C VAL A 218 0.94 19.16 -12.38
N LYS A 219 2.18 19.66 -12.22
CA LYS A 219 3.24 19.52 -13.23
C LYS A 219 3.90 18.15 -13.16
N PHE A 220 4.32 17.75 -11.98
CA PHE A 220 5.01 16.50 -11.69
C PHE A 220 4.27 15.73 -10.61
N TRP A 221 4.26 14.41 -10.69
CA TRP A 221 3.64 13.58 -9.67
C TRP A 221 4.31 12.22 -9.60
N TRP A 222 5.08 12.03 -8.55
CA TRP A 222 5.69 10.76 -8.22
C TRP A 222 5.04 10.14 -6.99
N ARG A 223 5.12 8.82 -6.87
CA ARG A 223 4.71 8.11 -5.67
C ARG A 223 5.82 7.18 -5.22
N LEU A 224 6.22 7.35 -3.95
CA LEU A 224 7.04 6.41 -3.21
C LEU A 224 6.12 5.49 -2.43
N GLU A 225 6.17 4.18 -2.69
CA GLU A 225 5.30 3.17 -2.08
C GLU A 225 6.14 2.09 -1.43
N MET A 226 5.84 1.78 -0.19
CA MET A 226 6.49 0.74 0.61
C MET A 226 5.49 -0.36 0.90
N GLN A 227 5.65 -1.48 0.23
CA GLN A 227 4.84 -2.67 0.46
C GLN A 227 5.45 -3.49 1.58
N LEU A 228 4.75 -3.57 2.71
CA LEU A 228 5.18 -4.25 3.92
C LEU A 228 4.32 -5.48 4.16
N ARG A 229 4.96 -6.61 4.48
CA ARG A 229 4.27 -7.90 4.70
C ARG A 229 4.72 -8.54 5.98
N ARG A 230 3.86 -9.40 6.56
CA ARG A 230 4.13 -10.18 7.77
C ARG A 230 4.57 -9.26 8.91
N SER A 231 5.60 -9.62 9.67
CA SER A 231 6.14 -8.81 10.78
C SER A 231 6.49 -7.37 10.39
N ARG A 232 6.84 -7.13 9.12
CA ARG A 232 7.10 -5.77 8.64
C ARG A 232 5.85 -4.91 8.54
N ALA A 233 4.68 -5.52 8.36
CA ALA A 233 3.41 -4.80 8.41
C ALA A 233 3.06 -4.38 9.85
N ASP A 234 3.38 -5.21 10.85
CA ASP A 234 3.16 -4.87 12.27
C ASP A 234 4.10 -3.74 12.73
N GLU A 235 5.34 -3.73 12.22
CA GLU A 235 6.37 -2.72 12.53
C GLU A 235 6.39 -1.57 11.49
N TRP A 236 5.31 -1.31 10.80
CA TRP A 236 5.28 -0.44 9.61
C TRP A 236 5.92 0.94 9.83
N VAL A 237 5.67 1.60 10.96
CA VAL A 237 6.24 2.92 11.29
C VAL A 237 7.78 2.86 11.29
N LYS A 238 8.33 1.90 12.02
CA LYS A 238 9.78 1.68 12.11
C LYS A 238 10.38 1.36 10.75
N VAL A 239 9.72 0.50 9.96
CA VAL A 239 10.21 0.08 8.66
C VAL A 239 10.18 1.21 7.63
N VAL A 240 9.20 2.12 7.69
CA VAL A 240 9.18 3.33 6.87
C VAL A 240 10.37 4.24 7.22
N HIS A 241 10.61 4.51 8.51
CA HIS A 241 11.77 5.29 8.93
C HIS A 241 13.10 4.66 8.49
N GLU A 242 13.29 3.35 8.71
CA GLU A 242 14.48 2.62 8.26
C GLU A 242 14.68 2.68 6.74
N THR A 243 13.58 2.68 5.99
CA THR A 243 13.61 2.78 4.54
C THR A 243 14.05 4.17 4.09
N LEU A 244 13.49 5.21 4.69
CA LEU A 244 13.88 6.59 4.41
C LEU A 244 15.33 6.87 4.81
N ASP A 245 15.87 6.22 5.84
CA ASP A 245 17.30 6.32 6.23
C ASP A 245 18.29 5.87 5.14
N SER A 246 17.80 5.15 4.14
CA SER A 246 18.60 4.64 3.03
C SER A 246 18.20 5.22 1.67
N PHE A 247 17.25 6.16 1.64
CA PHE A 247 16.70 6.76 0.43
C PHE A 247 17.33 8.13 0.20
N TYR A 248 18.08 8.30 -0.90
CA TYR A 248 18.77 9.55 -1.20
C TYR A 248 19.08 9.71 -2.69
N SER A 249 19.44 10.96 -3.10
CA SER A 249 20.01 11.24 -4.41
C SER A 249 21.52 11.50 -4.30
N PRO A 250 22.37 10.89 -5.16
CA PRO A 250 23.80 11.15 -5.17
C PRO A 250 24.16 12.53 -5.73
N GLN A 251 23.22 13.27 -6.31
CA GLN A 251 23.47 14.65 -6.73
C GLN A 251 23.64 15.60 -5.54
N THR A 252 23.12 15.20 -4.37
CA THR A 252 23.16 15.97 -3.13
C THR A 252 24.29 15.52 -2.20
N LEU A 253 25.39 14.97 -2.75
CA LEU A 253 26.52 14.52 -1.94
C LEU A 253 27.14 15.68 -1.14
N PRO A 254 27.31 15.53 0.18
CA PRO A 254 27.89 16.55 1.03
C PRO A 254 29.30 16.97 0.60
N MET A 255 29.63 18.24 0.80
CA MET A 255 30.93 18.80 0.37
C MET A 255 32.11 18.19 1.16
N ASN A 256 31.89 17.73 2.39
CA ASN A 256 32.90 17.16 3.28
C ASN A 256 33.38 15.76 2.92
N LEU A 257 32.74 15.09 1.94
CA LEU A 257 33.20 13.80 1.46
C LEU A 257 34.48 13.93 0.62
N SER A 258 35.41 12.98 0.79
CA SER A 258 36.59 12.87 -0.06
C SER A 258 36.21 12.58 -1.52
N ALA A 259 37.08 12.92 -2.45
CA ALA A 259 36.85 12.64 -3.88
C ALA A 259 36.61 11.13 -4.13
N THR A 260 37.35 10.25 -3.45
CA THR A 260 37.18 8.79 -3.57
C THR A 260 35.78 8.37 -3.11
N GLU A 261 35.28 8.91 -1.99
CA GLU A 261 33.96 8.59 -1.46
C GLU A 261 32.86 9.07 -2.40
N LYS A 262 32.98 10.26 -2.95
CA LYS A 262 32.06 10.78 -3.96
C LYS A 262 32.02 9.90 -5.21
N ILE A 263 33.19 9.54 -5.77
CA ILE A 263 33.29 8.66 -6.94
C ILE A 263 32.64 7.29 -6.65
N MET A 264 32.95 6.70 -5.51
CA MET A 264 32.42 5.40 -5.12
C MET A 264 30.88 5.44 -4.96
N LEU A 265 30.35 6.41 -4.23
CA LEU A 265 28.90 6.53 -4.07
C LEU A 265 28.19 6.79 -5.38
N THR A 266 28.73 7.67 -6.23
CA THR A 266 28.16 7.95 -7.55
C THR A 266 28.21 6.71 -8.44
N GLY A 267 29.32 5.98 -8.47
CA GLY A 267 29.46 4.74 -9.24
C GLY A 267 28.49 3.64 -8.78
N LEU A 268 28.42 3.40 -7.48
CA LEU A 268 27.51 2.41 -6.87
C LEU A 268 26.04 2.78 -7.09
N HIS A 269 25.74 4.05 -7.19
CA HIS A 269 24.41 4.52 -7.51
C HIS A 269 24.06 4.35 -9.00
N ALA A 270 24.99 4.72 -9.89
CA ALA A 270 24.78 4.59 -11.32
C ALA A 270 24.66 3.12 -11.76
N ASN A 271 25.44 2.24 -11.15
CA ASN A 271 25.40 0.80 -11.42
C ASN A 271 25.24 0.00 -10.14
N HIS A 272 24.00 -0.37 -9.82
CA HIS A 272 23.69 -1.13 -8.63
C HIS A 272 24.37 -2.52 -8.59
N GLY A 273 24.70 -3.09 -9.74
CA GLY A 273 25.44 -4.36 -9.85
C GLY A 273 26.79 -4.34 -9.15
N LEU A 274 27.47 -3.20 -9.14
CA LEU A 274 28.79 -3.02 -8.50
C LEU A 274 28.76 -3.34 -6.99
N TRP A 275 27.60 -3.19 -6.33
CA TRP A 275 27.46 -3.62 -4.95
C TRP A 275 27.82 -5.10 -4.76
N ASN A 276 27.54 -5.95 -5.75
CA ASN A 276 27.81 -7.39 -5.65
C ASN A 276 29.29 -7.72 -5.81
N GLU A 277 30.04 -6.86 -6.46
CA GLU A 277 31.46 -7.02 -6.74
C GLU A 277 32.35 -6.58 -5.56
N LEU A 278 31.82 -5.76 -4.65
CA LEU A 278 32.52 -5.30 -3.48
C LEU A 278 32.67 -6.41 -2.43
N ASN A 279 33.83 -6.45 -1.75
CA ASN A 279 34.00 -7.28 -0.57
C ASN A 279 33.12 -6.81 0.61
N LYS A 280 32.96 -7.65 1.64
CA LYS A 280 32.04 -7.44 2.77
C LYS A 280 32.32 -6.12 3.53
N ASP A 281 33.58 -5.82 3.77
CA ASP A 281 33.98 -4.64 4.56
C ASP A 281 33.77 -3.35 3.79
N THR A 282 34.10 -3.33 2.51
CA THR A 282 33.85 -2.21 1.61
C THR A 282 32.35 -1.96 1.46
N LYS A 283 31.55 -3.02 1.27
CA LYS A 283 30.09 -2.90 1.31
C LYS A 283 29.59 -2.24 2.59
N ARG A 284 30.06 -2.71 3.74
CA ARG A 284 29.65 -2.19 5.05
C ARG A 284 30.02 -0.70 5.18
N LYS A 285 31.24 -0.34 4.79
CA LYS A 285 31.72 1.05 4.81
C LYS A 285 30.81 1.96 3.98
N TYR A 286 30.60 1.62 2.73
CA TYR A 286 29.84 2.49 1.82
C TYR A 286 28.32 2.49 2.09
N ARG A 287 27.75 1.40 2.62
CA ARG A 287 26.36 1.41 3.11
C ARG A 287 26.18 2.35 4.31
N LYS A 288 27.15 2.32 5.24
CA LYS A 288 27.12 3.26 6.37
C LYS A 288 27.23 4.71 5.87
N LEU A 289 28.19 4.97 4.99
CA LEU A 289 28.40 6.30 4.42
C LEU A 289 27.15 6.79 3.65
N ALA A 290 26.51 5.94 2.85
CA ALA A 290 25.29 6.27 2.16
C ALA A 290 24.13 6.64 3.09
N LYS A 291 24.02 5.94 4.25
CA LYS A 291 23.03 6.29 5.28
C LYS A 291 23.32 7.65 5.95
N GLU A 292 24.59 7.98 6.15
CA GLU A 292 24.97 9.31 6.66
C GLU A 292 24.60 10.40 5.64
N VAL A 293 24.86 10.16 4.34
CA VAL A 293 24.46 11.07 3.26
C VAL A 293 22.94 11.23 3.19
N ALA A 294 22.19 10.14 3.31
CA ALA A 294 20.72 10.19 3.30
C ALA A 294 20.14 11.06 4.43
N LYS A 295 20.81 11.16 5.56
CA LYS A 295 20.38 12.05 6.66
C LYS A 295 20.48 13.53 6.33
N GLU A 296 21.33 13.91 5.39
CA GLU A 296 21.55 15.29 4.95
C GLU A 296 20.78 15.62 3.66
N ASP A 297 20.14 14.62 3.04
CA ASP A 297 19.36 14.80 1.82
C ASP A 297 18.06 15.54 2.12
N GLU A 298 17.82 16.65 1.40
CA GLU A 298 16.72 17.56 1.65
C GLU A 298 15.34 16.88 1.51
N LEU A 299 15.10 16.20 0.37
CA LEU A 299 13.83 15.50 0.18
C LEU A 299 13.62 14.41 1.22
N THR A 300 14.67 13.67 1.56
CA THR A 300 14.60 12.63 2.60
C THR A 300 14.25 13.21 3.96
N GLN A 301 14.82 14.35 4.32
CA GLN A 301 14.47 15.05 5.56
C GLN A 301 13.00 15.48 5.57
N HIS A 302 12.51 16.04 4.47
CA HIS A 302 11.10 16.42 4.33
C HIS A 302 10.17 15.22 4.35
N LEU A 303 10.51 14.12 3.68
CA LEU A 303 9.75 12.87 3.75
C LEU A 303 9.65 12.35 5.18
N LYS A 304 10.75 12.36 5.94
CA LYS A 304 10.75 11.93 7.34
C LYS A 304 9.91 12.84 8.24
N ALA A 305 10.05 14.16 8.09
CA ALA A 305 9.29 15.12 8.87
C ALA A 305 7.79 14.98 8.61
N SER A 306 7.38 14.98 7.33
CA SER A 306 5.97 14.85 6.96
C SER A 306 5.40 13.47 7.32
N PHE A 307 6.21 12.39 7.26
CA PHE A 307 5.79 11.09 7.73
C PHE A 307 5.52 11.08 9.23
N SER A 308 6.45 11.64 10.03
CA SER A 308 6.29 11.72 11.49
C SER A 308 5.02 12.47 11.90
N GLU A 309 4.67 13.53 11.17
CA GLU A 309 3.41 14.28 11.37
C GLU A 309 2.17 13.47 10.99
N SER A 310 2.30 12.56 10.02
CA SER A 310 1.19 11.76 9.50
C SER A 310 0.96 10.44 10.25
N VAL A 311 1.92 9.95 11.03
CA VAL A 311 1.90 8.63 11.68
C VAL A 311 0.64 8.42 12.50
N GLU A 312 0.27 9.35 13.37
CA GLU A 312 -0.89 9.20 14.25
C GLU A 312 -2.19 9.03 13.45
N GLN A 313 -2.34 9.79 12.37
CA GLN A 313 -3.52 9.69 11.51
C GLN A 313 -3.55 8.37 10.74
N LEU A 314 -2.40 7.95 10.18
CA LEU A 314 -2.29 6.68 9.45
C LEU A 314 -2.52 5.47 10.37
N ASP A 315 -2.02 5.53 11.60
CA ASP A 315 -2.24 4.49 12.60
C ASP A 315 -3.70 4.38 13.01
N LYS A 316 -4.37 5.51 13.24
CA LYS A 316 -5.82 5.54 13.47
C LYS A 316 -6.59 4.96 12.28
N GLU A 317 -6.18 5.25 11.06
CA GLU A 317 -6.80 4.72 9.85
C GLU A 317 -6.66 3.18 9.79
N LEU A 318 -5.46 2.65 10.02
CA LEU A 318 -5.20 1.21 10.04
C LEU A 318 -5.99 0.52 11.16
N ASN A 319 -5.89 1.01 12.38
CA ASN A 319 -6.57 0.41 13.53
C ASN A 319 -8.10 0.42 13.39
N ASN A 320 -8.65 1.42 12.72
CA ASN A 320 -10.07 1.52 12.42
C ASN A 320 -10.59 0.37 11.53
N TRP A 321 -9.71 -0.27 10.75
CA TRP A 321 -10.05 -1.44 9.93
C TRP A 321 -10.12 -2.72 10.74
N LEU A 322 -9.31 -2.86 11.80
CA LEU A 322 -9.30 -4.06 12.65
C LEU A 322 -10.37 -4.01 13.74
N TYR A 323 -10.52 -2.89 14.41
CA TYR A 323 -11.27 -2.81 15.68
C TYR A 323 -12.54 -1.97 15.59
N GLY A 324 -12.78 -1.25 14.53
CA GLY A 324 -14.01 -0.53 14.19
C GLY A 324 -14.66 0.26 15.31
N MET A 325 -13.98 1.12 15.89
CA MET A 325 -14.16 2.10 16.96
C MET A 325 -13.18 1.84 18.10
N THR A 326 -12.45 2.89 18.43
CA THR A 326 -11.58 3.01 19.59
C THR A 326 -12.09 2.21 20.78
N VAL A 327 -11.47 1.09 21.04
CA VAL A 327 -11.35 0.67 22.43
C VAL A 327 -10.40 1.70 23.03
N ASN A 328 -10.93 2.64 23.79
CA ASN A 328 -10.13 3.41 24.72
C ASN A 328 -9.31 2.38 25.50
N ARG A 329 -8.05 2.28 25.20
CA ARG A 329 -7.08 1.75 26.14
C ARG A 329 -6.92 2.85 27.20
N ASN A 330 -7.93 2.98 28.05
CA ASN A 330 -7.74 3.56 29.35
C ASN A 330 -6.95 2.51 30.13
N GLU A 331 -5.71 2.87 30.39
CA GLU A 331 -5.11 2.89 31.71
C GLU A 331 -5.52 1.74 32.62
N ASP A 332 -4.59 0.78 32.76
CA ASP A 332 -4.20 0.28 34.10
C ASP A 332 -2.70 -0.07 34.07
#